data_3515904b79f89a45c77e70550265797c
#
_entry.id   3515904b79f89a45c77e70550265797c
#
_cell.length_a   1.000
_cell.length_b   1.000
_cell.length_c   1.000
_cell.angle_alpha   90.00
_cell.angle_beta   90.00
_cell.angle_gamma   90.00
#
_symmetry.space_group_name_H-M   'P 1'
#
loop_
_entity.id
_entity.type
_entity.pdbx_description
1 polymer ?
#
loop_
_entity_poly.entity_id
_entity_poly.type
_entity_poly.pdbx_seq_one_letter_code
_entity_poly.pdbx_strand_id
1 'polypeptide(L)'
;MMKKSILTAFLGAMAMVSWANNPDSVYIKPDVNNGVRDFQIAYSVDGKHWKHVNCNLFESDYGAWGSEKKLHYPVLKYDGSKFYATFIPNLKTPQIAKTTSDNLALWKPQDYPYVDSDKFEALKQQQKQASEQNIIRIPYSALESLLQKQMRAERNAQWDRDNFIAKGNGIAKSKDDIKATLTIDWDNHKSISTNLMGMFFEDISYAADGGLYAELIQNRDFEYSPSDHKGWNPNTAWRLEGNGTEWTIATSAPIHQNNPHYSVLSTSAPGARLINDGWDGIVLKKGEKYDLSLFTRGQGSVKVSLVDEKGNILATTTFKATAKWQRSKTTVTPKASATKASLVIEPMQKGSIDLDFVSLFPRSTFRGRQNGLRKDLAEVLADLKPRFVRFPGGCATHGQGIDNIYHWQATIGELWERQSDMNIWNYHQTRGLGFYEYFQFCEDIG
;
A
#
# COMPACT_ATOMS: atom_id res chain seq x y z
N MET A 1 7.66 26.12 48.39
CA MET A 1 7.78 24.69 48.71
C MET A 1 6.47 24.07 49.24
N MET A 2 5.28 24.55 48.86
CA MET A 2 3.99 24.05 49.41
C MET A 2 2.87 23.88 48.40
N LYS A 3 3.15 23.84 47.10
CA LYS A 3 2.11 23.62 46.04
C LYS A 3 2.19 22.29 45.30
N LYS A 4 3.20 21.47 45.52
CA LYS A 4 3.32 20.13 44.85
C LYS A 4 2.72 18.97 45.67
N SER A 5 2.57 19.11 46.98
CA SER A 5 2.05 18.03 47.84
C SER A 5 0.52 17.92 47.82
N ILE A 6 -0.21 18.97 47.40
CA ILE A 6 -1.67 18.97 47.36
C ILE A 6 -2.24 18.27 46.13
N LEU A 7 -1.51 18.28 45.01
CA LEU A 7 -2.01 17.67 43.76
C LEU A 7 -1.84 16.12 43.77
N THR A 8 -0.81 15.62 44.43
CA THR A 8 -0.60 14.18 44.59
C THR A 8 -1.57 13.53 45.59
N ALA A 9 -1.99 14.28 46.61
CA ALA A 9 -3.00 13.85 47.60
C ALA A 9 -4.41 13.81 47.00
N PHE A 10 -4.73 14.69 46.03
CA PHE A 10 -6.06 14.73 45.40
C PHE A 10 -6.24 13.56 44.38
N LEU A 11 -5.19 13.13 43.68
CA LEU A 11 -5.24 11.97 42.79
C LEU A 11 -5.25 10.63 43.54
N GLY A 12 -4.61 10.57 44.71
CA GLY A 12 -4.67 9.42 45.60
C GLY A 12 -6.02 9.28 46.31
N ALA A 13 -6.68 10.39 46.67
CA ALA A 13 -7.99 10.38 47.30
C ALA A 13 -9.16 10.03 46.37
N MET A 14 -9.07 10.35 45.08
CA MET A 14 -10.08 9.91 44.09
C MET A 14 -9.99 8.42 43.78
N ALA A 15 -8.81 7.80 43.90
CA ALA A 15 -8.65 6.35 43.70
C ALA A 15 -9.10 5.52 44.90
N MET A 16 -9.15 6.08 46.12
CA MET A 16 -9.53 5.33 47.32
C MET A 16 -11.01 5.46 47.72
N VAL A 17 -11.77 6.38 47.13
CA VAL A 17 -13.19 6.58 47.51
C VAL A 17 -14.17 5.70 46.74
N SER A 18 -13.73 4.95 45.73
CA SER A 18 -14.64 4.12 44.92
C SER A 18 -14.76 2.64 45.31
N TRP A 19 -14.09 2.17 46.38
CA TRP A 19 -14.06 0.74 46.72
C TRP A 19 -15.08 0.33 47.82
N ALA A 20 -15.85 1.26 48.35
CA ALA A 20 -16.71 0.96 49.51
C ALA A 20 -18.13 0.48 49.15
N ASN A 21 -18.64 0.66 47.92
CA ASN A 21 -19.98 0.20 47.50
C ASN A 21 -20.06 -0.01 45.99
N ASN A 22 -19.40 -1.00 45.48
CA ASN A 22 -19.67 -1.43 44.10
C ASN A 22 -21.08 -2.05 44.05
N PRO A 23 -21.91 -1.71 43.06
CA PRO A 23 -23.22 -2.31 42.93
C PRO A 23 -23.08 -3.79 42.54
N ASP A 24 -24.01 -4.64 42.94
CA ASP A 24 -24.02 -6.06 42.58
C ASP A 24 -24.14 -6.24 41.06
N SER A 25 -24.78 -5.31 40.37
CA SER A 25 -25.03 -5.38 38.94
C SER A 25 -25.14 -4.00 38.30
N VAL A 26 -24.92 -3.94 37.00
CA VAL A 26 -24.99 -2.74 36.18
C VAL A 26 -25.70 -3.02 34.86
N TYR A 27 -26.20 -1.98 34.23
CA TYR A 27 -26.67 -2.00 32.87
C TYR A 27 -25.54 -1.67 31.93
N ILE A 28 -25.45 -2.38 30.79
CA ILE A 28 -24.54 -2.05 29.68
C ILE A 28 -25.30 -2.02 28.37
N LYS A 29 -24.82 -1.21 27.44
CA LYS A 29 -25.31 -1.13 26.05
C LYS A 29 -24.17 -0.95 25.09
N PRO A 30 -24.30 -1.38 23.81
CA PRO A 30 -23.40 -0.93 22.75
C PRO A 30 -23.40 0.59 22.66
N ASP A 31 -22.22 1.15 22.50
CA ASP A 31 -21.99 2.60 22.36
C ASP A 31 -21.08 2.85 21.16
N VAL A 32 -21.61 2.54 19.99
CA VAL A 32 -20.87 2.55 18.73
C VAL A 32 -21.70 3.17 17.60
N ASN A 33 -21.02 3.84 16.71
CA ASN A 33 -21.57 4.24 15.42
C ASN A 33 -21.49 3.07 14.43
N ASN A 34 -22.52 2.91 13.60
CA ASN A 34 -22.50 1.85 12.58
C ASN A 34 -21.38 2.07 11.56
N GLY A 35 -20.71 0.98 11.18
CA GLY A 35 -19.64 0.99 10.21
C GLY A 35 -18.27 1.36 10.76
N VAL A 36 -18.13 1.44 12.08
CA VAL A 36 -16.83 1.55 12.77
C VAL A 36 -16.21 0.16 12.95
N ARG A 37 -14.92 0.13 13.27
CA ARG A 37 -14.18 -1.11 13.51
C ARG A 37 -14.35 -1.65 14.93
N ASP A 38 -14.50 -0.72 15.89
CA ASP A 38 -14.37 -1.00 17.31
C ASP A 38 -15.73 -1.24 17.97
N PHE A 39 -15.85 -2.31 18.76
CA PHE A 39 -17.02 -2.51 19.61
C PHE A 39 -16.78 -1.90 20.98
N GLN A 40 -17.44 -0.80 21.24
CA GLN A 40 -17.41 -0.08 22.52
C GLN A 40 -18.76 -0.18 23.24
N ILE A 41 -18.75 0.04 24.55
CA ILE A 41 -19.96 0.06 25.37
C ILE A 41 -20.01 1.26 26.29
N ALA A 42 -21.23 1.61 26.71
CA ALA A 42 -21.50 2.44 27.87
C ALA A 42 -22.13 1.60 28.97
N TYR A 43 -21.91 1.99 30.23
CA TYR A 43 -22.54 1.38 31.39
C TYR A 43 -23.29 2.37 32.26
N SER A 44 -24.26 1.87 33.04
CA SER A 44 -25.04 2.66 33.95
C SER A 44 -25.40 1.86 35.21
N VAL A 45 -25.35 2.46 36.37
CA VAL A 45 -25.78 1.85 37.65
C VAL A 45 -27.29 1.92 37.82
N ASP A 46 -27.90 2.99 37.33
CA ASP A 46 -29.31 3.30 37.53
C ASP A 46 -30.20 3.18 36.28
N GLY A 47 -29.58 2.80 35.13
CA GLY A 47 -30.24 2.70 33.84
C GLY A 47 -30.56 4.05 33.17
N LYS A 48 -30.22 5.16 33.81
CA LYS A 48 -30.50 6.54 33.33
C LYS A 48 -29.26 7.35 33.01
N HIS A 49 -28.24 7.29 33.85
CA HIS A 49 -26.98 7.99 33.67
C HIS A 49 -25.93 7.05 33.13
N TRP A 50 -25.51 7.28 31.88
CA TRP A 50 -24.60 6.43 31.16
C TRP A 50 -23.17 6.98 31.14
N LYS A 51 -22.21 6.11 31.36
CA LYS A 51 -20.77 6.39 31.28
C LYS A 51 -20.16 5.57 30.13
N HIS A 52 -19.45 6.23 29.26
CA HIS A 52 -18.70 5.59 28.18
C HIS A 52 -17.47 4.85 28.72
N VAL A 53 -17.17 3.67 28.18
CA VAL A 53 -15.96 2.91 28.49
C VAL A 53 -14.96 3.14 27.36
N ASN A 54 -13.87 3.86 27.62
CA ASN A 54 -12.82 4.20 26.65
C ASN A 54 -11.89 3.01 26.33
N CYS A 55 -12.44 1.82 26.22
CA CYS A 55 -11.71 0.62 25.89
C CYS A 55 -12.59 -0.29 25.05
N ASN A 56 -12.07 -0.74 23.92
CA ASN A 56 -12.79 -1.65 23.05
C ASN A 56 -12.98 -3.01 23.70
N LEU A 57 -14.15 -3.60 23.56
CA LEU A 57 -14.36 -5.02 23.84
C LEU A 57 -13.46 -5.83 22.88
N PHE A 58 -13.62 -5.58 21.60
CA PHE A 58 -12.82 -6.15 20.51
C PHE A 58 -12.93 -5.23 19.28
N GLU A 59 -12.11 -5.54 18.28
CA GLU A 59 -12.20 -4.95 16.94
C GLU A 59 -12.74 -5.99 15.97
N SER A 60 -13.47 -5.55 14.94
CA SER A 60 -13.84 -6.44 13.83
C SER A 60 -12.58 -6.93 13.12
N ASP A 61 -12.43 -8.24 12.95
CA ASP A 61 -11.34 -8.86 12.18
C ASP A 61 -11.78 -9.32 10.78
N TYR A 62 -13.00 -8.90 10.37
CA TYR A 62 -13.56 -9.22 9.06
C TYR A 62 -12.73 -8.62 7.91
N GLY A 63 -12.48 -9.46 6.89
CA GLY A 63 -11.71 -9.05 5.73
C GLY A 63 -10.20 -8.91 5.98
N ALA A 64 -9.44 -8.72 4.91
CA ALA A 64 -7.99 -8.62 4.98
C ALA A 64 -7.50 -7.23 5.41
N TRP A 65 -8.26 -6.16 5.07
CA TRP A 65 -7.82 -4.77 5.19
C TRP A 65 -8.66 -3.96 6.17
N GLY A 66 -8.04 -2.93 6.76
CA GLY A 66 -8.68 -2.08 7.74
C GLY A 66 -9.98 -1.41 7.27
N SER A 67 -10.11 -1.10 5.98
CA SER A 67 -11.32 -0.53 5.37
C SER A 67 -12.51 -1.50 5.34
N GLU A 68 -12.25 -2.81 5.38
CA GLU A 68 -13.28 -3.86 5.39
C GLU A 68 -13.69 -4.27 6.80
N LYS A 69 -12.86 -3.98 7.78
CA LYS A 69 -13.06 -4.29 9.20
C LYS A 69 -14.13 -3.40 9.81
N LYS A 70 -15.38 -3.70 9.50
CA LYS A 70 -16.54 -2.92 9.93
C LYS A 70 -17.44 -3.72 10.85
N LEU A 71 -18.24 -2.96 11.61
CA LEU A 71 -19.18 -3.47 12.58
C LEU A 71 -20.47 -2.66 12.45
N HIS A 72 -21.55 -3.34 12.06
CA HIS A 72 -22.87 -2.75 11.93
C HIS A 72 -23.85 -3.46 12.85
N TYR A 73 -24.69 -2.69 13.52
CA TYR A 73 -25.80 -3.18 14.35
C TYR A 73 -25.36 -4.18 15.43
N PRO A 74 -24.40 -3.85 16.29
CA PRO A 74 -23.90 -4.76 17.31
C PRO A 74 -24.95 -5.07 18.36
N VAL A 75 -25.02 -6.34 18.74
CA VAL A 75 -25.91 -6.84 19.82
C VAL A 75 -25.06 -7.64 20.80
N LEU A 76 -25.21 -7.33 22.06
CA LEU A 76 -24.55 -8.00 23.18
C LEU A 76 -25.59 -8.76 24.02
N LYS A 77 -25.28 -10.01 24.37
CA LYS A 77 -26.11 -10.83 25.25
C LYS A 77 -25.27 -11.42 26.39
N TYR A 78 -25.91 -11.71 27.50
CA TYR A 78 -25.31 -12.39 28.64
C TYR A 78 -26.28 -13.46 29.12
N ASP A 79 -25.83 -14.70 29.27
CA ASP A 79 -26.66 -15.85 29.67
C ASP A 79 -26.52 -16.21 31.14
N GLY A 80 -25.82 -15.43 31.95
CA GLY A 80 -25.50 -15.69 33.34
C GLY A 80 -24.08 -16.24 33.53
N SER A 81 -23.42 -16.73 32.47
CA SER A 81 -22.07 -17.25 32.51
C SER A 81 -21.15 -16.69 31.43
N LYS A 82 -21.68 -16.47 30.24
CA LYS A 82 -20.92 -16.02 29.05
C LYS A 82 -21.58 -14.82 28.36
N PHE A 83 -20.74 -14.06 27.69
CA PHE A 83 -21.15 -12.97 26.81
C PHE A 83 -21.10 -13.45 25.34
N TYR A 84 -22.08 -13.03 24.57
CA TYR A 84 -22.23 -13.31 23.15
C TYR A 84 -22.38 -11.98 22.43
N ALA A 85 -21.55 -11.73 21.45
CA ALA A 85 -21.69 -10.60 20.57
C ALA A 85 -22.02 -11.04 19.14
N THR A 86 -22.95 -10.35 18.52
CA THR A 86 -23.28 -10.50 17.10
C THR A 86 -23.31 -9.15 16.41
N PHE A 87 -22.92 -9.11 15.15
CA PHE A 87 -22.98 -7.90 14.32
C PHE A 87 -23.00 -8.26 12.82
N ILE A 88 -23.33 -7.33 11.96
CA ILE A 88 -23.21 -7.47 10.52
C ILE A 88 -21.87 -6.90 10.08
N PRO A 89 -20.93 -7.71 9.56
CA PRO A 89 -19.60 -7.24 9.18
C PRO A 89 -19.60 -6.48 7.84
N ASN A 90 -20.51 -6.86 6.94
CA ASN A 90 -20.64 -6.27 5.62
C ASN A 90 -22.13 -6.20 5.21
N LEU A 91 -22.61 -5.02 4.83
CA LEU A 91 -24.02 -4.82 4.48
C LEU A 91 -24.45 -5.45 3.16
N LYS A 92 -23.48 -5.92 2.34
CA LYS A 92 -23.75 -6.53 1.02
C LYS A 92 -23.55 -8.05 1.02
N THR A 93 -22.74 -8.58 1.93
CA THR A 93 -22.43 -10.01 2.01
C THR A 93 -23.33 -10.68 3.04
N PRO A 94 -24.04 -11.77 2.71
CA PRO A 94 -24.97 -12.42 3.61
C PRO A 94 -24.26 -13.23 4.71
N GLN A 95 -23.60 -12.51 5.62
CA GLN A 95 -22.88 -13.06 6.76
C GLN A 95 -23.26 -12.33 8.04
N ILE A 96 -23.22 -13.05 9.16
CA ILE A 96 -23.33 -12.50 10.51
C ILE A 96 -22.08 -12.88 11.29
N ALA A 97 -21.49 -11.89 11.94
CA ALA A 97 -20.38 -12.13 12.84
C ALA A 97 -20.86 -12.61 14.21
N LYS A 98 -20.14 -13.56 14.80
CA LYS A 98 -20.40 -14.08 16.14
C LYS A 98 -19.08 -14.23 16.92
N THR A 99 -19.09 -13.86 18.20
CA THR A 99 -17.98 -14.15 19.11
C THR A 99 -18.47 -14.25 20.55
N THR A 100 -17.66 -14.80 21.43
CA THR A 100 -18.00 -15.00 22.84
C THR A 100 -16.86 -14.59 23.75
N SER A 101 -17.21 -14.24 25.00
CA SER A 101 -16.26 -13.91 26.05
C SER A 101 -16.78 -14.41 27.41
N ASP A 102 -15.86 -14.83 28.27
CA ASP A 102 -16.18 -15.21 29.66
C ASP A 102 -16.11 -14.00 30.62
N ASN A 103 -15.50 -12.86 30.20
CA ASN A 103 -15.20 -11.75 31.11
C ASN A 103 -15.25 -10.33 30.49
N LEU A 104 -15.86 -10.17 29.32
CA LEU A 104 -15.91 -8.90 28.53
C LEU A 104 -14.55 -8.37 28.06
N ALA A 105 -13.46 -8.67 28.73
CA ALA A 105 -12.14 -8.12 28.42
C ALA A 105 -11.38 -8.94 27.34
N LEU A 106 -11.62 -10.25 27.30
CA LEU A 106 -10.99 -11.16 26.35
C LEU A 106 -12.05 -11.89 25.53
N TRP A 107 -11.98 -11.77 24.23
CA TRP A 107 -12.94 -12.32 23.28
C TRP A 107 -12.30 -13.41 22.43
N LYS A 108 -13.06 -14.45 22.11
CA LYS A 108 -12.65 -15.51 21.18
C LYS A 108 -12.54 -14.95 19.75
N PRO A 109 -11.81 -15.61 18.84
CA PRO A 109 -11.84 -15.29 17.42
C PRO A 109 -13.26 -15.21 16.89
N GLN A 110 -13.50 -14.30 15.95
CA GLN A 110 -14.81 -14.08 15.36
C GLN A 110 -15.10 -15.14 14.30
N ASP A 111 -16.35 -15.60 14.25
CA ASP A 111 -16.86 -16.53 13.26
C ASP A 111 -17.88 -15.82 12.36
N TYR A 112 -17.87 -16.12 11.05
CA TYR A 112 -18.64 -15.40 10.02
C TYR A 112 -19.51 -16.34 9.20
N PRO A 113 -20.47 -17.07 9.79
CA PRO A 113 -21.34 -17.97 9.05
C PRO A 113 -22.16 -17.20 8.00
N TYR A 114 -22.27 -17.84 6.85
CA TYR A 114 -23.21 -17.38 5.82
C TYR A 114 -24.64 -17.61 6.28
N VAL A 115 -25.52 -16.72 5.86
CA VAL A 115 -26.96 -16.83 6.04
C VAL A 115 -27.60 -16.89 4.65
N ASP A 116 -28.84 -17.40 4.62
CA ASP A 116 -29.63 -17.45 3.40
C ASP A 116 -29.78 -16.04 2.80
N SER A 117 -29.37 -15.86 1.55
CA SER A 117 -29.38 -14.57 0.88
C SER A 117 -30.78 -13.94 0.83
N ASP A 118 -31.83 -14.76 0.68
CA ASP A 118 -33.21 -14.29 0.62
C ASP A 118 -33.70 -13.79 1.99
N LYS A 119 -33.05 -14.21 3.07
CA LYS A 119 -33.37 -13.79 4.45
C LYS A 119 -32.46 -12.69 4.97
N PHE A 120 -31.41 -12.35 4.24
CA PHE A 120 -30.38 -11.44 4.75
C PHE A 120 -30.90 -10.02 5.02
N GLU A 121 -31.77 -9.49 4.17
CA GLU A 121 -32.35 -8.16 4.38
C GLU A 121 -33.24 -8.14 5.64
N ALA A 122 -34.06 -9.17 5.85
CA ALA A 122 -34.86 -9.29 7.07
C ALA A 122 -33.98 -9.43 8.31
N LEU A 123 -32.90 -10.22 8.24
CA LEU A 123 -31.91 -10.36 9.32
C LEU A 123 -31.24 -9.03 9.66
N LYS A 124 -30.84 -8.22 8.65
CA LYS A 124 -30.25 -6.90 8.88
C LYS A 124 -31.20 -5.98 9.64
N GLN A 125 -32.48 -5.95 9.23
CA GLN A 125 -33.49 -5.14 9.92
C GLN A 125 -33.72 -5.62 11.36
N GLN A 126 -33.82 -6.92 11.57
CA GLN A 126 -33.93 -7.52 12.90
C GLN A 126 -32.71 -7.19 13.78
N GLN A 127 -31.50 -7.33 13.24
CA GLN A 127 -30.26 -7.04 13.94
C GLN A 127 -30.16 -5.54 14.29
N LYS A 128 -30.57 -4.65 13.37
CA LYS A 128 -30.66 -3.21 13.59
C LYS A 128 -31.59 -2.87 14.75
N GLN A 129 -32.80 -3.37 14.70
CA GLN A 129 -33.82 -3.15 15.76
C GLN A 129 -33.33 -3.69 17.11
N ALA A 130 -32.74 -4.89 17.10
CA ALA A 130 -32.16 -5.49 18.31
C ALA A 130 -31.02 -4.65 18.88
N SER A 131 -30.15 -4.07 18.02
CA SER A 131 -29.02 -3.21 18.42
C SER A 131 -29.50 -1.91 19.06
N GLU A 132 -30.52 -1.26 18.50
CA GLU A 132 -31.07 0.00 18.99
C GLU A 132 -31.71 -0.13 20.40
N GLN A 133 -32.17 -1.32 20.75
CA GLN A 133 -32.82 -1.63 22.03
C GLN A 133 -31.91 -2.43 22.97
N ASN A 134 -30.63 -2.63 22.62
CA ASN A 134 -29.74 -3.53 23.33
C ASN A 134 -29.25 -2.95 24.66
N ILE A 135 -30.01 -3.13 25.70
CA ILE A 135 -29.58 -2.87 27.09
C ILE A 135 -29.67 -4.19 27.84
N ILE A 136 -28.57 -4.61 28.47
CA ILE A 136 -28.52 -5.83 29.27
C ILE A 136 -28.01 -5.51 30.67
N ARG A 137 -28.43 -6.35 31.65
CA ARG A 137 -27.97 -6.26 33.02
C ARG A 137 -26.94 -7.36 33.29
N ILE A 138 -25.82 -6.98 33.87
CA ILE A 138 -24.70 -7.90 34.15
C ILE A 138 -24.16 -7.72 35.55
N PRO A 139 -23.46 -8.70 36.15
CA PRO A 139 -22.73 -8.49 37.38
C PRO A 139 -21.67 -7.40 37.21
N TYR A 140 -21.51 -6.56 38.24
CA TYR A 140 -20.48 -5.51 38.22
C TYR A 140 -19.07 -6.12 38.05
N SER A 141 -18.81 -7.28 38.66
CA SER A 141 -17.53 -7.99 38.56
C SER A 141 -17.12 -8.32 37.12
N ALA A 142 -18.09 -8.55 36.22
CA ALA A 142 -17.81 -8.76 34.81
C ALA A 142 -17.36 -7.47 34.12
N LEU A 143 -17.96 -6.33 34.45
CA LEU A 143 -17.53 -5.02 33.95
C LEU A 143 -16.15 -4.63 34.52
N GLU A 144 -15.84 -5.02 35.75
CA GLU A 144 -14.59 -4.70 36.43
C GLU A 144 -13.36 -5.15 35.63
N SER A 145 -13.38 -6.33 35.04
CA SER A 145 -12.29 -6.84 34.17
C SER A 145 -12.02 -5.89 33.00
N LEU A 146 -13.06 -5.36 32.37
CA LEU A 146 -12.94 -4.39 31.27
C LEU A 146 -12.44 -3.03 31.78
N LEU A 147 -12.93 -2.55 32.92
CA LEU A 147 -12.45 -1.30 33.51
C LEU A 147 -10.98 -1.39 33.92
N GLN A 148 -10.52 -2.54 34.42
CA GLN A 148 -9.10 -2.78 34.70
C GLN A 148 -8.25 -2.79 33.42
N LYS A 149 -8.78 -3.32 32.30
CA LYS A 149 -8.12 -3.26 30.98
C LYS A 149 -8.01 -1.78 30.53
N GLN A 150 -9.07 -1.00 30.67
CA GLN A 150 -9.06 0.44 30.38
C GLN A 150 -8.02 1.19 31.21
N MET A 151 -8.03 0.99 32.53
CA MET A 151 -7.08 1.63 33.45
C MET A 151 -5.63 1.31 33.11
N ARG A 152 -5.34 0.07 32.69
CA ARG A 152 -4.00 -0.34 32.23
C ARG A 152 -3.63 0.37 30.91
N ALA A 153 -4.55 0.44 29.95
CA ALA A 153 -4.32 1.12 28.69
C ALA A 153 -4.08 2.64 28.88
N GLU A 154 -4.89 3.28 29.74
CA GLU A 154 -4.73 4.69 30.11
C GLU A 154 -3.40 4.96 30.84
N ARG A 155 -3.01 4.07 31.75
CA ARG A 155 -1.71 4.15 32.44
C ARG A 155 -0.56 4.02 31.46
N ASN A 156 -0.61 3.06 30.55
CA ASN A 156 0.42 2.88 29.53
C ASN A 156 0.49 4.11 28.60
N ALA A 157 -0.66 4.60 28.14
CA ALA A 157 -0.71 5.80 27.30
C ALA A 157 -0.22 7.06 28.06
N GLN A 158 -0.49 7.16 29.38
CA GLN A 158 0.06 8.24 30.21
C GLN A 158 1.57 8.09 30.36
N TRP A 159 2.05 6.86 30.64
CA TRP A 159 3.48 6.58 30.74
C TRP A 159 4.20 6.89 29.41
N ASP A 160 3.61 6.52 28.27
CA ASP A 160 4.13 6.86 26.95
C ASP A 160 4.17 8.37 26.72
N ARG A 161 3.12 9.11 27.11
CA ARG A 161 3.09 10.59 27.02
C ARG A 161 4.15 11.25 27.87
N ASP A 162 4.40 10.72 29.07
CA ASP A 162 5.34 11.30 30.03
C ASP A 162 6.79 10.95 29.71
N ASN A 163 7.02 9.77 29.13
CA ASN A 163 8.36 9.24 28.86
C ASN A 163 8.78 9.35 27.39
N PHE A 164 7.82 9.48 26.46
CA PHE A 164 8.15 9.72 25.06
C PHE A 164 8.38 11.21 24.78
N ILE A 165 9.38 11.45 24.01
CA ILE A 165 9.76 12.69 23.34
C ILE A 165 8.62 13.23 22.43
N ALA A 166 7.38 12.86 22.61
CA ALA A 166 6.25 13.18 21.76
C ALA A 166 5.67 14.59 21.93
N LYS A 167 6.23 15.39 22.83
CA LYS A 167 5.83 16.80 22.97
C LYS A 167 6.81 17.70 22.25
N GLY A 168 6.87 17.61 20.94
CA GLY A 168 7.64 18.46 20.04
C GLY A 168 8.96 18.95 20.65
N ASN A 169 10.09 18.54 20.29
CA ASN A 169 11.40 18.72 20.92
C ASN A 169 11.69 17.93 22.19
N GLY A 170 10.84 17.16 22.63
CA GLY A 170 10.63 15.99 23.43
C GLY A 170 11.60 15.59 24.50
N ILE A 171 12.60 16.29 24.81
CA ILE A 171 13.34 16.10 26.06
C ILE A 171 12.76 17.10 27.06
N ALA A 172 11.97 16.61 28.02
CA ALA A 172 11.66 17.40 29.18
C ALA A 172 12.99 17.91 29.73
N LYS A 173 13.26 19.22 29.58
CA LYS A 173 14.37 19.83 30.26
C LYS A 173 14.10 19.66 31.75
N SER A 174 14.69 18.64 32.36
CA SER A 174 14.82 18.61 33.82
C SER A 174 15.52 19.90 34.20
N LYS A 175 15.09 20.55 35.26
CA LYS A 175 15.81 21.69 35.82
C LYS A 175 17.21 21.29 36.31
N ASP A 176 17.39 20.02 36.59
CA ASP A 176 18.65 19.43 36.99
C ASP A 176 19.19 18.58 35.85
N ASP A 177 20.37 18.89 35.37
CA ASP A 177 21.06 18.09 34.37
C ASP A 177 21.30 16.68 34.91
N ILE A 178 20.70 15.69 34.25
CA ILE A 178 20.98 14.28 34.53
C ILE A 178 22.36 13.98 33.96
N LYS A 179 23.34 13.80 34.85
CA LYS A 179 24.66 13.30 34.46
C LYS A 179 24.62 11.78 34.39
N ALA A 180 24.87 11.23 33.23
CA ALA A 180 25.05 9.82 33.03
C ALA A 180 26.44 9.53 32.51
N THR A 181 27.10 8.49 33.01
CA THR A 181 28.39 8.01 32.50
C THR A 181 28.12 6.65 31.83
N LEU A 182 28.45 6.57 30.53
CA LEU A 182 28.49 5.32 29.81
C LEU A 182 29.93 4.82 29.75
N THR A 183 30.20 3.69 30.39
CA THR A 183 31.49 3.01 30.29
C THR A 183 31.34 1.83 29.32
N ILE A 184 32.14 1.85 28.25
CA ILE A 184 32.22 0.76 27.29
C ILE A 184 33.42 -0.09 27.63
N ASP A 185 33.18 -1.35 27.98
CA ASP A 185 34.22 -2.35 28.19
C ASP A 185 34.55 -3.00 26.84
N TRP A 186 35.62 -2.53 26.21
CA TRP A 186 36.07 -2.99 24.90
C TRP A 186 36.66 -4.41 24.94
N ASP A 187 37.10 -4.87 26.08
CA ASP A 187 37.72 -6.19 26.23
C ASP A 187 36.69 -7.28 26.40
N ASN A 188 35.49 -6.92 26.88
CA ASN A 188 34.37 -7.84 27.09
C ASN A 188 33.34 -7.75 25.91
N HIS A 189 33.77 -8.13 24.73
CA HIS A 189 32.93 -8.14 23.54
C HIS A 189 32.55 -9.56 23.14
N LYS A 190 31.38 -9.69 22.50
CA LYS A 190 30.92 -10.93 21.88
C LYS A 190 31.02 -10.80 20.37
N SER A 191 31.51 -11.86 19.73
CA SER A 191 31.43 -11.94 18.25
C SER A 191 29.96 -11.96 17.81
N ILE A 192 29.63 -11.11 16.89
CA ILE A 192 28.32 -11.11 16.20
C ILE A 192 28.49 -11.68 14.80
N SER A 193 27.43 -12.34 14.32
CA SER A 193 27.43 -12.91 12.96
C SER A 193 27.69 -11.83 11.93
N THR A 194 28.56 -12.10 10.98
CA THR A 194 28.77 -11.24 9.81
C THR A 194 27.52 -11.14 8.93
N ASN A 195 26.59 -12.09 9.07
CA ASN A 195 25.34 -12.11 8.33
C ASN A 195 24.20 -11.33 9.04
N LEU A 196 24.50 -10.59 10.10
CA LEU A 196 23.47 -9.84 10.84
C LEU A 196 22.91 -8.66 10.03
N MET A 197 23.74 -8.03 9.20
CA MET A 197 23.38 -6.82 8.46
C MET A 197 22.96 -7.17 7.03
N GLY A 198 21.72 -6.85 6.71
CA GLY A 198 21.15 -6.98 5.39
C GLY A 198 20.28 -5.78 5.03
N MET A 199 19.63 -5.82 3.88
CA MET A 199 18.64 -4.82 3.51
C MET A 199 17.29 -5.43 3.24
N PHE A 200 16.26 -4.67 3.52
CA PHE A 200 14.89 -4.93 3.17
C PHE A 200 14.49 -4.00 2.02
N PHE A 201 14.03 -4.58 0.93
CA PHE A 201 13.50 -3.85 -0.21
C PHE A 201 12.03 -4.23 -0.42
N GLU A 202 11.18 -3.24 -0.52
CA GLU A 202 9.77 -3.38 -0.86
C GLU A 202 9.40 -2.35 -1.92
N ASP A 203 8.63 -2.76 -2.92
CA ASP A 203 8.08 -1.82 -3.89
C ASP A 203 6.96 -1.00 -3.23
N ILE A 204 7.38 0.04 -2.53
CA ILE A 204 6.55 1.04 -1.88
C ILE A 204 6.99 2.43 -2.36
N SER A 205 6.04 3.34 -2.57
CA SER A 205 6.31 4.69 -3.07
C SER A 205 7.14 4.71 -4.36
N TYR A 206 6.82 3.82 -5.31
CA TYR A 206 7.52 3.66 -6.58
C TYR A 206 9.00 3.30 -6.43
N ALA A 207 9.33 2.46 -5.44
CA ALA A 207 10.72 2.08 -5.18
C ALA A 207 11.31 1.20 -6.29
N ALA A 208 10.49 0.39 -6.98
CA ALA A 208 10.90 -0.39 -8.15
C ALA A 208 10.67 0.39 -9.45
N ASP A 209 9.46 0.35 -10.00
CA ASP A 209 9.09 1.11 -11.21
C ASP A 209 9.13 2.62 -10.90
N GLY A 210 9.91 3.39 -11.67
CA GLY A 210 10.16 4.80 -11.38
C GLY A 210 11.23 5.08 -10.33
N GLY A 211 11.73 4.04 -9.64
CA GLY A 211 12.77 4.08 -8.63
C GLY A 211 14.04 3.35 -9.03
N LEU A 212 14.29 2.18 -8.42
CA LEU A 212 15.50 1.38 -8.63
C LEU A 212 15.58 0.74 -10.03
N TYR A 213 14.45 0.40 -10.63
CA TYR A 213 14.37 -0.14 -11.98
C TYR A 213 14.65 0.96 -13.02
N ALA A 214 15.52 0.70 -13.98
CA ALA A 214 16.04 1.73 -14.87
C ALA A 214 15.16 2.04 -16.09
N GLU A 215 13.95 1.48 -16.20
CA GLU A 215 13.00 1.83 -17.27
C GLU A 215 12.54 3.29 -17.14
N LEU A 216 12.65 4.05 -18.23
CA LEU A 216 12.33 5.47 -18.25
C LEU A 216 10.90 5.79 -18.69
N ILE A 217 10.20 4.82 -19.29
CA ILE A 217 8.84 5.01 -19.80
C ILE A 217 7.82 4.52 -18.77
N GLN A 218 6.95 5.39 -18.35
CA GLN A 218 5.82 5.04 -17.50
C GLN A 218 4.69 4.45 -18.34
N ASN A 219 3.99 3.42 -17.83
CA ASN A 219 2.92 2.72 -18.58
C ASN A 219 3.36 2.31 -20.00
N ARG A 220 4.51 1.66 -20.10
CA ARG A 220 5.15 1.27 -21.37
C ARG A 220 4.35 0.27 -22.20
N ASP A 221 3.45 -0.45 -21.55
CA ASP A 221 2.67 -1.58 -22.04
C ASP A 221 1.16 -1.32 -22.08
N PHE A 222 0.72 -0.10 -21.75
CA PHE A 222 -0.69 0.31 -21.72
C PHE A 222 -1.57 -0.52 -20.78
N GLU A 223 -0.99 -1.12 -19.73
CA GLU A 223 -1.73 -2.00 -18.79
C GLU A 223 -2.27 -1.30 -17.54
N TYR A 224 -2.05 0.01 -17.40
CA TYR A 224 -2.63 0.75 -16.26
C TYR A 224 -4.15 0.68 -16.26
N SER A 225 -4.74 0.48 -15.09
CA SER A 225 -6.16 0.25 -14.92
C SER A 225 -6.76 1.00 -13.73
N PRO A 226 -8.10 1.14 -13.65
CA PRO A 226 -8.77 1.72 -12.48
C PRO A 226 -8.56 0.92 -11.19
N SER A 227 -8.16 -0.36 -11.26
CA SER A 227 -7.80 -1.16 -10.09
C SER A 227 -6.48 -0.72 -9.46
N ASP A 228 -5.53 -0.21 -10.25
CA ASP A 228 -4.26 0.30 -9.76
C ASP A 228 -4.44 1.60 -8.99
N HIS A 229 -5.15 2.54 -9.60
CA HIS A 229 -5.44 3.84 -9.02
C HIS A 229 -6.72 4.43 -9.59
N LYS A 230 -7.52 5.07 -8.74
CA LYS A 230 -8.77 5.71 -9.18
C LYS A 230 -8.50 6.74 -10.28
N GLY A 231 -9.14 6.57 -11.42
CA GLY A 231 -9.02 7.45 -12.58
C GLY A 231 -7.92 7.06 -13.57
N TRP A 232 -7.11 6.03 -13.27
CA TRP A 232 -6.17 5.48 -14.23
C TRP A 232 -6.88 4.59 -15.25
N ASN A 233 -6.28 4.53 -16.43
CA ASN A 233 -6.72 3.70 -17.54
C ASN A 233 -5.51 3.43 -18.46
N PRO A 234 -5.63 2.61 -19.49
CA PRO A 234 -4.53 2.30 -20.40
C PRO A 234 -3.85 3.50 -21.06
N ASN A 235 -4.52 4.65 -21.14
CA ASN A 235 -3.94 5.89 -21.69
C ASN A 235 -3.12 6.70 -20.65
N THR A 236 -3.21 6.35 -19.37
CA THR A 236 -2.50 7.07 -18.29
C THR A 236 -1.00 7.16 -18.58
N ALA A 237 -0.39 8.30 -18.32
CA ALA A 237 0.99 8.68 -18.64
C ALA A 237 1.26 8.93 -20.13
N TRP A 238 0.30 8.75 -21.00
CA TRP A 238 0.37 9.06 -22.42
C TRP A 238 -0.62 10.17 -22.78
N ARG A 239 -0.27 10.98 -23.74
CA ARG A 239 -1.19 11.98 -24.31
C ARG A 239 -0.99 12.13 -25.81
N LEU A 240 -2.07 12.33 -26.54
CA LEU A 240 -2.06 12.65 -27.96
C LEU A 240 -2.21 14.15 -28.15
N GLU A 241 -1.32 14.75 -28.91
CA GLU A 241 -1.37 16.15 -29.34
C GLU A 241 -1.42 16.25 -30.86
N GLY A 242 -2.00 17.34 -31.39
CA GLY A 242 -2.12 17.56 -32.83
C GLY A 242 -3.36 16.91 -33.41
N ASN A 243 -3.46 16.94 -34.75
CA ASN A 243 -4.63 16.51 -35.50
C ASN A 243 -4.29 15.41 -36.50
N GLY A 244 -5.32 14.80 -37.09
CA GLY A 244 -5.15 13.82 -38.17
C GLY A 244 -4.89 12.38 -37.73
N THR A 245 -4.90 12.11 -36.43
CA THR A 245 -4.78 10.75 -35.88
C THR A 245 -5.81 10.53 -34.78
N GLU A 246 -6.51 9.43 -34.86
CA GLU A 246 -7.32 8.89 -33.80
C GLU A 246 -6.47 7.91 -32.99
N TRP A 247 -6.57 7.96 -31.67
CA TRP A 247 -5.84 7.10 -30.76
C TRP A 247 -6.82 6.30 -29.89
N THR A 248 -6.74 4.99 -29.99
CA THR A 248 -7.56 4.05 -29.21
C THR A 248 -6.71 2.96 -28.59
N ILE A 249 -7.26 2.27 -27.61
CA ILE A 249 -6.68 1.05 -27.03
C ILE A 249 -7.47 -0.15 -27.52
N ALA A 250 -6.78 -1.20 -27.93
CA ALA A 250 -7.36 -2.44 -28.39
C ALA A 250 -6.81 -3.64 -27.62
N THR A 251 -7.54 -4.77 -27.66
CA THR A 251 -7.20 -6.02 -26.95
C THR A 251 -7.36 -7.27 -27.80
N SER A 252 -7.81 -7.13 -29.07
CA SER A 252 -8.23 -8.26 -29.90
C SER A 252 -7.08 -9.17 -30.37
N ALA A 253 -5.88 -8.64 -30.46
CA ALA A 253 -4.71 -9.39 -30.94
C ALA A 253 -3.43 -8.85 -30.29
N PRO A 254 -3.27 -9.02 -28.97
CA PRO A 254 -2.13 -8.48 -28.22
C PRO A 254 -0.81 -9.20 -28.58
N ILE A 255 0.30 -8.64 -28.10
CA ILE A 255 1.62 -9.29 -28.21
C ILE A 255 1.70 -10.55 -27.35
N HIS A 256 1.04 -10.54 -26.18
CA HIS A 256 0.96 -11.68 -25.28
C HIS A 256 -0.33 -11.63 -24.46
N GLN A 257 -0.85 -12.78 -23.98
CA GLN A 257 -2.07 -12.86 -23.18
C GLN A 257 -1.97 -12.12 -21.82
N ASN A 258 -0.78 -12.01 -21.25
CA ASN A 258 -0.50 -11.29 -20.00
C ASN A 258 -0.29 -9.78 -20.20
N ASN A 259 -0.25 -9.34 -21.45
CA ASN A 259 -0.14 -7.95 -21.88
C ASN A 259 -1.22 -7.69 -22.95
N PRO A 260 -2.50 -7.64 -22.51
CA PRO A 260 -3.65 -7.66 -23.42
C PRO A 260 -3.92 -6.33 -24.14
N HIS A 261 -3.44 -5.21 -23.60
CA HIS A 261 -3.72 -3.89 -24.17
C HIS A 261 -2.62 -3.43 -25.12
N TYR A 262 -2.98 -2.75 -26.17
CA TYR A 262 -2.05 -2.08 -27.05
C TYR A 262 -2.66 -0.81 -27.65
N SER A 263 -1.83 0.15 -28.00
CA SER A 263 -2.20 1.43 -28.61
C SER A 263 -2.42 1.26 -30.11
N VAL A 264 -3.48 1.86 -30.65
CA VAL A 264 -3.78 1.92 -32.09
C VAL A 264 -3.81 3.38 -32.54
N LEU A 265 -2.94 3.73 -33.45
CA LEU A 265 -2.88 5.07 -34.08
C LEU A 265 -3.45 4.98 -35.51
N SER A 266 -4.68 5.44 -35.70
CA SER A 266 -5.36 5.53 -36.99
C SER A 266 -5.17 6.90 -37.59
N THR A 267 -4.24 7.03 -38.51
CA THR A 267 -3.77 8.31 -39.07
C THR A 267 -4.40 8.59 -40.43
N SER A 268 -5.11 9.67 -40.53
CA SER A 268 -5.65 10.22 -41.81
C SER A 268 -4.68 11.21 -42.49
N ALA A 269 -3.93 11.97 -41.68
CA ALA A 269 -2.86 12.87 -42.09
C ALA A 269 -1.77 12.96 -41.00
N PRO A 270 -0.48 13.06 -41.34
CA PRO A 270 0.59 13.31 -40.40
C PRO A 270 0.41 14.59 -39.60
N GLY A 271 0.94 14.68 -38.39
CA GLY A 271 0.92 15.88 -37.54
C GLY A 271 0.57 15.65 -36.08
N ALA A 272 0.07 14.46 -35.74
CA ALA A 272 -0.18 14.11 -34.37
C ALA A 272 1.07 13.54 -33.69
N ARG A 273 1.17 13.70 -32.37
CA ARG A 273 2.26 13.27 -31.51
C ARG A 273 1.70 12.53 -30.31
N LEU A 274 2.05 11.27 -30.15
CA LEU A 274 1.81 10.50 -28.92
C LEU A 274 3.02 10.69 -28.01
N ILE A 275 2.81 11.19 -26.80
CA ILE A 275 3.85 11.71 -25.92
C ILE A 275 3.81 10.99 -24.56
N ASN A 276 4.99 10.61 -24.07
CA ASN A 276 5.20 10.10 -22.73
C ASN A 276 6.31 10.89 -22.03
N ASP A 277 6.02 11.38 -20.83
CA ASP A 277 6.96 12.19 -20.04
C ASP A 277 7.78 11.35 -19.05
N GLY A 278 7.65 10.02 -19.09
CA GLY A 278 8.29 9.12 -18.13
C GLY A 278 7.77 9.33 -16.71
N TRP A 279 8.66 9.18 -15.76
CA TRP A 279 8.41 9.34 -14.34
C TRP A 279 8.75 10.77 -13.91
N ASP A 280 7.79 11.69 -14.03
CA ASP A 280 7.96 13.12 -13.71
C ASP A 280 9.05 13.84 -14.57
N GLY A 281 9.22 13.39 -15.80
CA GLY A 281 10.24 13.85 -16.77
C GLY A 281 11.35 12.82 -16.99
N ILE A 282 11.75 12.64 -18.24
CA ILE A 282 12.85 11.75 -18.62
C ILE A 282 14.19 12.50 -18.46
N VAL A 283 15.08 11.97 -17.60
CA VAL A 283 16.43 12.51 -17.44
C VAL A 283 17.35 11.93 -18.51
N LEU A 284 17.91 12.79 -19.34
CA LEU A 284 18.85 12.42 -20.38
C LEU A 284 20.21 13.12 -20.16
N LYS A 285 21.29 12.40 -20.42
CA LYS A 285 22.66 12.92 -20.37
C LYS A 285 23.27 12.95 -21.76
N LYS A 286 23.88 14.08 -22.13
CA LYS A 286 24.55 14.27 -23.42
C LYS A 286 25.59 13.18 -23.66
N GLY A 287 25.52 12.50 -24.80
CA GLY A 287 26.50 11.51 -25.22
C GLY A 287 26.32 10.13 -24.60
N GLU A 288 25.43 9.96 -23.60
CA GLU A 288 25.08 8.64 -23.10
C GLU A 288 24.20 7.87 -24.10
N LYS A 289 24.31 6.56 -24.07
CA LYS A 289 23.55 5.66 -24.95
C LYS A 289 22.32 5.15 -24.26
N TYR A 290 21.18 5.21 -24.95
CA TYR A 290 19.90 4.70 -24.48
C TYR A 290 19.39 3.65 -25.48
N ASP A 291 18.99 2.49 -25.01
CA ASP A 291 18.37 1.47 -25.83
C ASP A 291 16.86 1.72 -25.86
N LEU A 292 16.36 2.02 -27.06
CA LEU A 292 14.97 2.25 -27.37
C LEU A 292 14.40 1.05 -28.08
N SER A 293 13.30 0.50 -27.62
CA SER A 293 12.59 -0.59 -28.28
C SER A 293 11.07 -0.42 -28.16
N LEU A 294 10.36 -0.95 -29.16
CA LEU A 294 8.89 -1.04 -29.13
C LEU A 294 8.43 -2.15 -30.06
N PHE A 295 7.24 -2.68 -29.77
CA PHE A 295 6.54 -3.52 -30.72
C PHE A 295 5.69 -2.67 -31.65
N THR A 296 5.70 -2.99 -32.94
CA THR A 296 4.85 -2.36 -33.95
C THR A 296 4.17 -3.40 -34.82
N ARG A 297 2.94 -3.11 -35.24
CA ARG A 297 2.18 -3.86 -36.26
C ARG A 297 1.36 -2.88 -37.10
N GLY A 298 1.12 -3.21 -38.36
CA GLY A 298 0.29 -2.40 -39.26
C GLY A 298 1.02 -1.96 -40.51
N GLN A 299 0.67 -0.79 -41.03
CA GLN A 299 1.26 -0.22 -42.24
C GLN A 299 1.80 1.19 -41.99
N GLY A 300 3.03 1.42 -42.39
CA GLY A 300 3.67 2.72 -42.28
C GLY A 300 4.90 2.73 -41.38
N SER A 301 5.27 3.91 -40.94
CA SER A 301 6.42 4.14 -40.07
C SER A 301 6.07 5.14 -39.00
N VAL A 302 6.71 5.02 -37.86
CA VAL A 302 6.67 6.00 -36.78
C VAL A 302 8.04 6.61 -36.58
N LYS A 303 8.10 7.92 -36.44
CA LYS A 303 9.28 8.64 -35.99
C LYS A 303 9.21 8.71 -34.46
N VAL A 304 10.27 8.30 -33.78
CA VAL A 304 10.39 8.39 -32.32
C VAL A 304 11.51 9.35 -31.98
N SER A 305 11.19 10.36 -31.18
CA SER A 305 12.12 11.42 -30.79
C SER A 305 12.17 11.58 -29.29
N LEU A 306 13.36 11.88 -28.77
CA LEU A 306 13.56 12.40 -27.41
C LEU A 306 13.62 13.92 -27.51
N VAL A 307 12.72 14.59 -26.78
CA VAL A 307 12.49 16.04 -26.92
C VAL A 307 12.62 16.70 -25.55
N ASP A 308 13.35 17.80 -25.46
CA ASP A 308 13.45 18.57 -24.22
C ASP A 308 12.18 19.43 -23.97
N GLU A 309 12.09 20.02 -22.78
CA GLU A 309 11.00 20.90 -22.36
C GLU A 309 10.77 22.14 -23.23
N LYS A 310 11.77 22.48 -24.08
CA LYS A 310 11.69 23.60 -25.03
C LYS A 310 11.28 23.14 -26.43
N GLY A 311 11.01 21.85 -26.62
CA GLY A 311 10.66 21.27 -27.91
C GLY A 311 11.87 20.93 -28.80
N ASN A 312 13.10 20.99 -28.32
CA ASN A 312 14.27 20.64 -29.13
C ASN A 312 14.43 19.13 -29.20
N ILE A 313 14.59 18.59 -30.39
CA ILE A 313 14.86 17.18 -30.61
C ILE A 313 16.30 16.88 -30.19
N LEU A 314 16.47 16.03 -29.18
CA LEU A 314 17.76 15.58 -28.64
C LEU A 314 18.29 14.34 -29.33
N ALA A 315 17.41 13.44 -29.72
CA ALA A 315 17.70 12.26 -30.52
C ALA A 315 16.44 11.85 -31.30
N THR A 316 16.60 11.19 -32.43
CA THR A 316 15.45 10.73 -33.23
C THR A 316 15.82 9.44 -33.98
N THR A 317 14.84 8.61 -34.25
CA THR A 317 14.92 7.39 -35.05
C THR A 317 13.59 7.10 -35.71
N THR A 318 13.54 6.17 -36.64
CA THR A 318 12.32 5.74 -37.32
C THR A 318 12.18 4.22 -37.27
N PHE A 319 10.97 3.77 -36.95
CA PHE A 319 10.61 2.36 -36.99
C PHE A 319 9.54 2.12 -38.05
N LYS A 320 9.73 1.05 -38.84
CA LYS A 320 8.77 0.63 -39.85
C LYS A 320 7.89 -0.50 -39.29
N ALA A 321 6.60 -0.33 -39.35
CA ALA A 321 5.66 -1.39 -38.99
C ALA A 321 5.57 -2.47 -40.10
N THR A 322 5.23 -3.68 -39.68
CA THR A 322 4.97 -4.83 -40.57
C THR A 322 3.59 -5.41 -40.25
N ALA A 323 3.04 -6.23 -41.13
CA ALA A 323 1.70 -6.82 -40.97
C ALA A 323 1.55 -7.70 -39.71
N LYS A 324 2.65 -8.14 -39.11
CA LYS A 324 2.68 -8.91 -37.86
C LYS A 324 3.39 -8.11 -36.79
N TRP A 325 3.11 -8.39 -35.53
CA TRP A 325 3.87 -7.83 -34.43
C TRP A 325 5.37 -8.08 -34.61
N GLN A 326 6.13 -7.02 -34.53
CA GLN A 326 7.59 -7.05 -34.63
C GLN A 326 8.17 -6.14 -33.55
N ARG A 327 9.08 -6.69 -32.73
CA ARG A 327 9.90 -5.90 -31.83
C ARG A 327 11.06 -5.30 -32.60
N SER A 328 11.14 -3.98 -32.58
CA SER A 328 12.25 -3.22 -33.15
C SER A 328 13.07 -2.57 -32.04
N LYS A 329 14.39 -2.57 -32.19
CA LYS A 329 15.34 -2.03 -31.21
C LYS A 329 16.36 -1.14 -31.91
N THR A 330 16.75 -0.05 -31.24
CA THR A 330 17.87 0.80 -31.67
C THR A 330 18.51 1.45 -30.46
N THR A 331 19.70 2.01 -30.66
CA THR A 331 20.36 2.82 -29.64
C THR A 331 20.30 4.28 -30.08
N VAL A 332 19.86 5.16 -29.21
CA VAL A 332 19.83 6.60 -29.41
C VAL A 332 20.83 7.28 -28.47
N THR A 333 21.41 8.40 -28.94
CA THR A 333 22.39 9.18 -28.19
C THR A 333 21.96 10.64 -28.19
N PRO A 334 21.52 11.21 -27.05
CA PRO A 334 21.12 12.60 -26.97
C PRO A 334 22.29 13.54 -27.22
N LYS A 335 22.05 14.56 -28.04
CA LYS A 335 23.05 15.61 -28.36
C LYS A 335 23.19 16.70 -27.26
N ALA A 336 22.26 16.74 -26.32
CA ALA A 336 22.28 17.59 -25.14
C ALA A 336 21.65 16.89 -23.95
N SER A 337 21.99 17.33 -22.72
CA SER A 337 21.35 16.84 -21.50
C SER A 337 20.02 17.55 -21.26
N ALA A 338 19.07 16.84 -20.65
CA ALA A 338 17.79 17.38 -20.21
C ALA A 338 17.36 16.69 -18.91
N THR A 339 16.66 17.42 -18.05
CA THR A 339 16.10 16.85 -16.80
C THR A 339 14.61 16.54 -16.91
N LYS A 340 13.95 17.09 -17.92
CA LYS A 340 12.51 16.91 -18.21
C LYS A 340 12.29 16.70 -19.70
N ALA A 341 12.88 15.66 -20.26
CA ALA A 341 12.61 15.28 -21.64
C ALA A 341 11.36 14.39 -21.71
N SER A 342 10.82 14.29 -22.92
CA SER A 342 9.71 13.42 -23.27
C SER A 342 10.09 12.51 -24.43
N LEU A 343 9.50 11.32 -24.47
CA LEU A 343 9.50 10.48 -25.68
C LEU A 343 8.26 10.83 -26.51
N VAL A 344 8.48 11.10 -27.79
CA VAL A 344 7.44 11.53 -28.74
C VAL A 344 7.40 10.56 -29.92
N ILE A 345 6.23 10.01 -30.20
CA ILE A 345 5.98 9.09 -31.32
C ILE A 345 5.08 9.80 -32.32
N GLU A 346 5.53 9.91 -33.59
CA GLU A 346 4.83 10.59 -34.67
C GLU A 346 4.57 9.61 -35.82
N PRO A 347 3.30 9.29 -36.16
CA PRO A 347 2.99 8.57 -37.40
C PRO A 347 3.43 9.40 -38.60
N MET A 348 4.17 8.81 -39.53
CA MET A 348 4.77 9.53 -40.64
C MET A 348 3.89 9.60 -41.88
N GLN A 349 2.85 8.78 -41.96
CA GLN A 349 1.98 8.68 -43.11
C GLN A 349 0.58 8.20 -42.73
N LYS A 350 -0.37 8.33 -43.66
CA LYS A 350 -1.71 7.75 -43.53
C LYS A 350 -1.67 6.26 -43.38
N GLY A 351 -2.47 5.71 -42.45
CA GLY A 351 -2.56 4.27 -42.15
C GLY A 351 -2.87 4.02 -40.68
N SER A 352 -2.91 2.74 -40.33
CA SER A 352 -3.06 2.32 -38.93
C SER A 352 -1.80 1.60 -38.48
N ILE A 353 -1.29 2.02 -37.31
CA ILE A 353 -0.15 1.42 -36.67
C ILE A 353 -0.52 1.09 -35.21
N ASP A 354 -0.33 -0.16 -34.85
CA ASP A 354 -0.43 -0.64 -33.49
C ASP A 354 0.93 -0.53 -32.82
N LEU A 355 0.96 -0.10 -31.57
CA LEU A 355 2.16 0.07 -30.76
C LEU A 355 1.96 -0.61 -29.42
N ASP A 356 3.01 -1.24 -28.94
CA ASP A 356 3.01 -1.83 -27.62
C ASP A 356 4.43 -1.90 -27.05
N PHE A 357 4.52 -2.02 -25.72
CA PHE A 357 5.74 -2.22 -24.96
C PHE A 357 6.88 -1.26 -25.38
N VAL A 358 6.58 0.04 -25.28
CA VAL A 358 7.53 1.11 -25.59
C VAL A 358 8.50 1.28 -24.44
N SER A 359 9.78 1.03 -24.66
CA SER A 359 10.79 0.97 -23.59
C SER A 359 12.01 1.83 -23.95
N LEU A 360 12.50 2.57 -22.97
CA LEU A 360 13.72 3.38 -23.08
C LEU A 360 14.62 3.12 -21.87
N PHE A 361 15.76 2.49 -22.08
CA PHE A 361 16.72 2.13 -21.04
C PHE A 361 18.06 2.83 -21.22
N PRO A 362 18.68 3.39 -20.16
CA PRO A 362 20.09 3.78 -20.23
C PRO A 362 20.96 2.51 -20.36
N ARG A 363 22.01 2.57 -21.17
CA ARG A 363 23.01 1.49 -21.20
C ARG A 363 23.92 1.48 -19.98
N SER A 364 24.06 2.62 -19.34
CA SER A 364 24.83 2.78 -18.11
C SER A 364 24.02 2.35 -16.86
N THR A 365 23.49 1.13 -16.88
CA THR A 365 22.87 0.49 -15.72
C THR A 365 23.93 0.02 -14.71
N PHE A 366 23.51 -0.36 -13.51
CA PHE A 366 24.39 -0.99 -12.53
C PHE A 366 25.00 -2.28 -13.13
N ARG A 367 26.33 -2.39 -13.06
CA ARG A 367 27.12 -3.46 -13.69
C ARG A 367 26.87 -3.67 -15.20
N GLY A 368 26.21 -2.73 -15.88
CA GLY A 368 25.90 -2.83 -17.31
C GLY A 368 24.88 -3.91 -17.67
N ARG A 369 24.07 -4.36 -16.69
CA ARG A 369 23.04 -5.38 -16.92
C ARG A 369 21.97 -4.86 -17.87
N GLN A 370 21.57 -5.67 -18.82
CA GLN A 370 20.36 -5.45 -19.61
C GLN A 370 19.14 -5.58 -18.69
N ASN A 371 18.08 -4.81 -18.92
CA ASN A 371 16.94 -4.75 -18.01
C ASN A 371 17.39 -4.50 -16.57
N GLY A 372 18.39 -3.62 -16.40
CA GLY A 372 19.14 -3.45 -15.16
C GLY A 372 18.55 -2.39 -14.23
N LEU A 373 19.30 -2.16 -13.18
CA LEU A 373 18.96 -1.19 -12.15
C LEU A 373 19.60 0.17 -12.45
N ARG A 374 19.01 1.23 -11.95
CA ARG A 374 19.60 2.57 -11.93
C ARG A 374 20.96 2.50 -11.23
N LYS A 375 21.99 2.89 -11.97
CA LYS A 375 23.39 2.80 -11.50
C LYS A 375 23.60 3.58 -10.22
N ASP A 376 23.11 4.82 -10.16
CA ASP A 376 23.27 5.73 -9.02
C ASP A 376 22.66 5.16 -7.72
N LEU A 377 21.45 4.60 -7.79
CA LEU A 377 20.78 4.02 -6.64
C LEU A 377 21.38 2.67 -6.22
N ALA A 378 21.67 1.80 -7.19
CA ALA A 378 22.21 0.47 -6.91
C ALA A 378 23.65 0.55 -6.37
N GLU A 379 24.46 1.55 -6.76
CA GLU A 379 25.78 1.81 -6.17
C GLU A 379 25.68 2.15 -4.68
N VAL A 380 24.74 3.01 -4.28
CA VAL A 380 24.51 3.35 -2.87
C VAL A 380 24.09 2.11 -2.06
N LEU A 381 23.20 1.27 -2.62
CA LEU A 381 22.79 0.02 -1.97
C LEU A 381 23.95 -0.97 -1.85
N ALA A 382 24.78 -1.08 -2.88
CA ALA A 382 25.97 -1.94 -2.87
C ALA A 382 27.02 -1.48 -1.82
N ASP A 383 27.19 -0.17 -1.63
CA ASP A 383 28.11 0.40 -0.66
C ASP A 383 27.71 0.12 0.80
N LEU A 384 26.45 -0.21 1.06
CA LEU A 384 26.00 -0.71 2.37
C LEU A 384 26.57 -2.09 2.70
N LYS A 385 27.13 -2.81 1.71
CA LYS A 385 27.67 -4.17 1.83
C LYS A 385 26.73 -5.13 2.56
N PRO A 386 25.46 -5.22 2.15
CA PRO A 386 24.48 -6.09 2.80
C PRO A 386 24.87 -7.55 2.62
N ARG A 387 24.62 -8.38 3.62
CA ARG A 387 24.86 -9.83 3.57
C ARG A 387 23.67 -10.64 3.10
N PHE A 388 22.52 -10.00 3.04
CA PHE A 388 21.31 -10.56 2.45
C PHE A 388 20.39 -9.44 1.99
N VAL A 389 19.49 -9.77 1.06
CA VAL A 389 18.39 -8.89 0.62
C VAL A 389 17.08 -9.61 0.87
N ARG A 390 16.18 -8.99 1.62
CA ARG A 390 14.81 -9.44 1.76
C ARG A 390 13.93 -8.67 0.78
N PHE A 391 13.30 -9.38 -0.14
CA PHE A 391 12.40 -8.83 -1.17
C PHE A 391 11.23 -9.80 -1.45
N PRO A 392 10.18 -9.44 -2.14
CA PRO A 392 9.83 -8.13 -2.71
C PRO A 392 9.25 -7.18 -1.67
N GLY A 393 9.24 -7.55 -0.40
CA GLY A 393 8.74 -6.75 0.69
C GLY A 393 8.01 -7.55 1.77
N GLY A 394 7.25 -6.85 2.58
CA GLY A 394 6.31 -7.39 3.56
C GLY A 394 4.90 -7.43 2.98
N CYS A 395 4.26 -6.27 2.89
CA CYS A 395 2.91 -6.14 2.39
C CYS A 395 2.79 -6.48 0.90
N ALA A 396 3.79 -6.13 0.07
CA ALA A 396 3.81 -6.53 -1.33
C ALA A 396 3.83 -8.06 -1.52
N THR A 397 4.38 -8.82 -0.55
CA THR A 397 4.42 -10.30 -0.63
C THR A 397 3.05 -10.92 -0.48
N HIS A 398 2.26 -10.47 0.50
CA HIS A 398 0.94 -11.05 0.77
C HIS A 398 -0.19 -10.39 -0.04
N GLY A 399 0.07 -9.21 -0.63
CA GLY A 399 -0.93 -8.50 -1.40
C GLY A 399 -2.21 -8.19 -0.62
N GLN A 400 -3.31 -8.02 -1.35
CA GLN A 400 -4.66 -7.82 -0.80
C GLN A 400 -5.42 -9.14 -0.58
N GLY A 401 -4.91 -10.24 -1.08
CA GLY A 401 -5.51 -11.56 -1.01
C GLY A 401 -4.84 -12.52 -1.97
N ILE A 402 -5.35 -13.73 -2.10
CA ILE A 402 -4.73 -14.80 -2.89
C ILE A 402 -4.51 -14.44 -4.36
N ASP A 403 -5.38 -13.61 -4.92
CA ASP A 403 -5.30 -13.18 -6.33
C ASP A 403 -4.25 -12.10 -6.57
N ASN A 404 -3.75 -11.47 -5.50
CA ASN A 404 -2.80 -10.36 -5.56
C ASN A 404 -1.55 -10.60 -4.69
N ILE A 405 -1.30 -11.84 -4.25
CA ILE A 405 -0.01 -12.20 -3.63
C ILE A 405 1.10 -12.11 -4.67
N TYR A 406 2.34 -11.97 -4.22
CA TYR A 406 3.47 -11.91 -5.13
C TYR A 406 3.74 -13.26 -5.80
N HIS A 407 3.20 -13.43 -6.99
CA HIS A 407 3.41 -14.61 -7.83
C HIS A 407 4.78 -14.48 -8.51
N TRP A 408 5.84 -14.93 -7.85
CA TRP A 408 7.22 -14.78 -8.33
C TRP A 408 7.45 -15.40 -9.72
N GLN A 409 6.73 -16.48 -10.06
CA GLN A 409 6.81 -17.11 -11.38
C GLN A 409 6.37 -16.15 -12.51
N ALA A 410 5.40 -15.29 -12.23
CA ALA A 410 4.90 -14.29 -13.18
C ALA A 410 5.88 -13.12 -13.40
N THR A 411 6.97 -13.07 -12.64
CA THR A 411 8.01 -12.03 -12.75
C THR A 411 9.26 -12.51 -13.48
N ILE A 412 9.22 -13.71 -14.07
CA ILE A 412 10.32 -14.35 -14.81
C ILE A 412 9.92 -14.46 -16.27
N GLY A 413 10.89 -14.53 -17.16
CA GLY A 413 10.71 -14.62 -18.60
C GLY A 413 10.87 -13.27 -19.31
N GLU A 414 10.45 -13.21 -20.56
CA GLU A 414 10.51 -12.00 -21.36
C GLU A 414 9.60 -10.91 -20.73
N LEU A 415 10.04 -9.67 -20.77
CA LEU A 415 9.37 -8.57 -20.06
C LEU A 415 7.91 -8.36 -20.50
N TRP A 416 7.61 -8.56 -21.78
CA TRP A 416 6.27 -8.43 -22.35
C TRP A 416 5.36 -9.65 -22.12
N GLU A 417 5.91 -10.72 -21.55
CA GLU A 417 5.18 -11.94 -21.17
C GLU A 417 4.86 -11.97 -19.67
N ARG A 418 5.48 -11.08 -18.88
CA ARG A 418 5.24 -10.97 -17.44
C ARG A 418 3.84 -10.42 -17.18
N GLN A 419 3.18 -10.98 -16.21
CA GLN A 419 1.90 -10.45 -15.78
C GLN A 419 2.13 -9.29 -14.82
N SER A 420 1.74 -8.09 -15.24
CA SER A 420 1.69 -6.92 -14.36
C SER A 420 0.58 -7.06 -13.30
N ASP A 421 0.61 -6.27 -12.27
CA ASP A 421 -0.36 -6.35 -11.17
C ASP A 421 -0.55 -5.00 -10.48
N MET A 422 -1.64 -4.88 -9.74
CA MET A 422 -1.88 -3.76 -8.84
C MET A 422 -0.95 -3.85 -7.62
N ASN A 423 -0.30 -2.75 -7.28
CA ASN A 423 0.38 -2.60 -6.00
C ASN A 423 -0.62 -2.20 -4.90
N ILE A 424 -0.50 -2.77 -3.71
CA ILE A 424 -1.36 -2.44 -2.57
C ILE A 424 -1.30 -0.97 -2.13
N TRP A 425 -0.32 -0.22 -2.61
CA TRP A 425 -0.11 1.21 -2.37
C TRP A 425 -0.79 2.10 -3.42
N ASN A 426 -1.74 1.54 -4.20
CA ASN A 426 -2.53 2.20 -5.24
C ASN A 426 -1.72 2.69 -6.44
N TYR A 427 -0.88 1.84 -7.01
CA TYR A 427 -0.26 2.04 -8.31
C TYR A 427 0.07 0.71 -8.99
N HIS A 428 0.47 0.76 -10.24
CA HIS A 428 0.77 -0.39 -11.09
C HIS A 428 2.17 -0.93 -10.85
N GLN A 429 2.34 -2.24 -10.87
CA GLN A 429 3.63 -2.94 -10.89
C GLN A 429 3.82 -3.63 -12.23
N THR A 430 4.80 -3.20 -13.01
CA THR A 430 5.13 -3.84 -14.29
C THR A 430 5.83 -5.19 -14.12
N ARG A 431 6.35 -5.47 -12.93
CA ARG A 431 7.22 -6.62 -12.64
C ARG A 431 8.46 -6.69 -13.54
N GLY A 432 8.87 -5.54 -14.08
CA GLY A 432 10.12 -5.38 -14.80
C GLY A 432 11.33 -5.67 -13.93
N LEU A 433 11.33 -5.19 -12.69
CA LEU A 433 12.22 -5.63 -11.63
C LEU A 433 11.58 -6.87 -10.97
N GLY A 434 11.89 -8.05 -11.50
CA GLY A 434 11.33 -9.32 -11.06
C GLY A 434 12.33 -10.17 -10.27
N PHE A 435 11.92 -11.40 -10.00
CA PHE A 435 12.67 -12.33 -9.17
C PHE A 435 14.09 -12.59 -9.70
N TYR A 436 14.23 -12.70 -11.03
CA TYR A 436 15.52 -12.89 -11.69
C TYR A 436 16.45 -11.69 -11.49
N GLU A 437 15.95 -10.47 -11.65
CA GLU A 437 16.73 -9.24 -11.52
C GLU A 437 17.17 -9.01 -10.06
N TYR A 438 16.37 -9.41 -9.07
CA TYR A 438 16.78 -9.38 -7.66
C TYR A 438 17.96 -10.31 -7.40
N PHE A 439 17.95 -11.52 -7.97
CA PHE A 439 19.08 -12.45 -7.84
C PHE A 439 20.32 -11.96 -8.56
N GLN A 440 20.17 -11.36 -9.76
CA GLN A 440 21.29 -10.71 -10.44
C GLN A 440 21.89 -9.59 -9.57
N PHE A 441 21.05 -8.79 -8.93
CA PHE A 441 21.51 -7.74 -8.03
C PHE A 441 22.27 -8.32 -6.83
N CYS A 442 21.78 -9.37 -6.21
CA CYS A 442 22.49 -10.05 -5.12
C CYS A 442 23.85 -10.59 -5.59
N GLU A 443 23.92 -11.21 -6.79
CA GLU A 443 25.19 -11.66 -7.39
C GLU A 443 26.15 -10.47 -7.60
N ASP A 444 25.65 -9.35 -8.09
CA ASP A 444 26.45 -8.17 -8.45
C ASP A 444 27.05 -7.44 -7.24
N ILE A 445 26.44 -7.58 -6.07
CA ILE A 445 26.91 -6.91 -4.84
C ILE A 445 27.68 -7.84 -3.90
N GLY A 446 27.74 -9.17 -4.16
CA GLY A 446 28.48 -10.18 -3.39
C GLY A 446 27.71 -10.68 -2.18
#